data_fe759af5add1dfe3c1da1b1f341e51a8
#
_entry.id   fe759af5add1dfe3c1da1b1f341e51a8
#
_cell.length_a   1.000
_cell.length_b   1.000
_cell.length_c   1.000
_cell.angle_alpha   90.00
_cell.angle_beta   90.00
_cell.angle_gamma   90.00
#
_symmetry.space_group_name_H-M   'P 1'
#
loop_
_entity.id
_entity.type
_entity.pdbx_description
1 polymer ?
#
loop_
_entity_poly.entity_id
_entity_poly.type
_entity_poly.pdbx_seq_one_letter_code
_entity_poly.pdbx_strand_id
1 'polypeptide(L)'
;MIDINDITLRFGGRLLFDGASAHISDGQRVGLTGRNGTGKTTLFKMIQGLLPCDDGEIRLTKGQKLASVAQEIPDGDISLLDCVLRADTERTALLKALDEAEQANDGVKIGEIHERLNVIGAASAESRAASILYGLGFSEENQKRPVSAFSGGWRMRVALAAALFVPSDVLLLDEPTNHLDLEATLWLENYLSRYAGTLVVISHDRSLLNHLCDHILHIEGLKIISYGGNYDAFEQTRALQRENEQKQAEKTEEARKHLQEFVDRFRYKASKAKQAQSRVKMLEKLPPKTVFVNEAEMHFTFPSPNELPSPLVKIEDGAVGYDGTPVLSRLNLRIDADDRIALLGANGNGKSTFAKLLAGKLKLMNGTIQMSSKLQVGYYAQHQTEELSTGLTAYEQLRQTMKDATETQVRAHLGRFGLTQQKADTKIAQLSGGEKARLLFAMMSRNAPHILLLDEPTNHLDIDARDALVEAINGYQGAVILITHDPNLIELTADRLWLIDGGRCKAFDGDLNDYRALLAEKAKVQAAGSASKTETPTVSRKDERREAAEKRQQLAPIHKKVKELETRLEKLNDRRDQIMQLLEDPSLYMIGLNGQKVKNLQITLAQLDAEIEETENAWLEQSALLDG
;
A
#
# COMPACT_ATOMS: atom_id res chain seq x y z
N MET A 1 -17.87 19.06 -6.13
CA MET A 1 -18.76 18.00 -6.66
C MET A 1 -18.34 17.67 -8.08
N ILE A 2 -18.18 16.37 -8.39
CA ILE A 2 -17.81 15.88 -9.73
C ILE A 2 -18.93 14.96 -10.19
N ASP A 3 -19.57 15.31 -11.31
CA ASP A 3 -20.62 14.51 -11.95
C ASP A 3 -20.07 13.91 -13.24
N ILE A 4 -20.09 12.60 -13.32
CA ILE A 4 -19.71 11.81 -14.49
C ILE A 4 -21.00 11.22 -15.04
N ASN A 5 -21.42 11.64 -16.23
CA ASN A 5 -22.71 11.28 -16.81
C ASN A 5 -22.52 10.56 -18.15
N ASP A 6 -22.86 9.27 -18.16
CA ASP A 6 -22.99 8.41 -19.33
C ASP A 6 -21.80 8.48 -20.31
N ILE A 7 -20.57 8.51 -19.74
CA ILE A 7 -19.37 8.70 -20.54
C ILE A 7 -19.04 7.44 -21.36
N THR A 8 -18.69 7.66 -22.62
CA THR A 8 -18.14 6.66 -23.52
C THR A 8 -16.80 7.15 -24.04
N LEU A 9 -15.79 6.29 -24.03
CA LEU A 9 -14.46 6.62 -24.54
C LEU A 9 -13.79 5.42 -25.19
N ARG A 10 -13.26 5.65 -26.41
CA ARG A 10 -12.37 4.73 -27.12
C ARG A 10 -10.96 5.32 -27.19
N PHE A 11 -10.00 4.57 -26.68
CA PHE A 11 -8.61 4.98 -26.67
C PHE A 11 -7.75 3.94 -27.39
N GLY A 12 -7.02 4.35 -28.45
CA GLY A 12 -6.20 3.44 -29.24
C GLY A 12 -6.97 2.30 -29.91
N GLY A 13 -8.25 2.52 -30.26
CA GLY A 13 -9.13 1.49 -30.83
C GLY A 13 -9.78 0.54 -29.83
N ARG A 14 -9.45 0.65 -28.55
CA ARG A 14 -10.05 -0.11 -27.43
C ARG A 14 -11.10 0.74 -26.72
N LEU A 15 -12.28 0.17 -26.46
CA LEU A 15 -13.30 0.78 -25.64
C LEU A 15 -12.87 0.69 -24.17
N LEU A 16 -12.80 1.83 -23.49
CA LEU A 16 -12.45 1.92 -22.07
C LEU A 16 -13.67 2.15 -21.18
N PHE A 17 -14.60 2.99 -21.64
CA PHE A 17 -15.86 3.28 -20.96
C PHE A 17 -17.01 3.17 -21.96
N ASP A 18 -18.16 2.68 -21.52
CA ASP A 18 -19.38 2.50 -22.31
C ASP A 18 -20.60 2.90 -21.48
N GLY A 19 -21.01 4.17 -21.56
CA GLY A 19 -22.10 4.74 -20.77
C GLY A 19 -21.83 4.64 -19.26
N ALA A 20 -20.60 4.98 -18.83
CA ALA A 20 -20.23 4.92 -17.42
C ALA A 20 -20.66 6.20 -16.69
N SER A 21 -21.23 6.07 -15.50
CA SER A 21 -21.70 7.18 -14.68
C SER A 21 -21.22 7.01 -13.24
N ALA A 22 -20.86 8.13 -12.59
CA ALA A 22 -20.50 8.19 -11.19
C ALA A 22 -20.71 9.60 -10.63
N HIS A 23 -20.89 9.69 -9.32
CA HIS A 23 -21.06 10.96 -8.62
C HIS A 23 -20.10 11.02 -7.43
N ILE A 24 -19.39 12.13 -7.26
CA ILE A 24 -18.49 12.40 -6.15
C ILE A 24 -18.94 13.71 -5.49
N SER A 25 -19.35 13.63 -4.24
CA SER A 25 -19.80 14.79 -3.46
C SER A 25 -18.62 15.61 -2.93
N ASP A 26 -18.87 16.87 -2.55
CA ASP A 26 -17.86 17.71 -1.93
C ASP A 26 -17.40 17.13 -0.59
N GLY A 27 -16.08 17.17 -0.36
CA GLY A 27 -15.45 16.66 0.86
C GLY A 27 -15.34 15.15 0.95
N GLN A 28 -15.81 14.38 -0.04
CA GLN A 28 -15.61 12.92 -0.08
C GLN A 28 -14.16 12.54 -0.35
N ARG A 29 -13.77 11.41 0.22
CA ARG A 29 -12.46 10.78 -0.01
C ARG A 29 -12.66 9.48 -0.77
N VAL A 30 -12.37 9.52 -2.06
CA VAL A 30 -12.70 8.45 -3.00
C VAL A 30 -11.46 7.71 -3.45
N GLY A 31 -11.45 6.39 -3.29
CA GLY A 31 -10.47 5.50 -3.89
C GLY A 31 -10.94 5.04 -5.28
N LEU A 32 -10.15 5.29 -6.32
CA LEU A 32 -10.43 4.78 -7.66
C LEU A 32 -9.63 3.51 -7.92
N THR A 33 -10.33 2.37 -8.01
CA THR A 33 -9.74 1.04 -8.13
C THR A 33 -10.13 0.36 -9.44
N GLY A 34 -9.42 -0.69 -9.80
CA GLY A 34 -9.62 -1.46 -11.03
C GLY A 34 -8.31 -2.02 -11.56
N ARG A 35 -8.38 -3.02 -12.43
CA ARG A 35 -7.20 -3.67 -13.02
C ARG A 35 -6.34 -2.69 -13.81
N ASN A 36 -5.08 -3.07 -14.03
CA ASN A 36 -4.20 -2.29 -14.90
C ASN A 36 -4.75 -2.23 -16.33
N GLY A 37 -4.76 -1.02 -16.90
CA GLY A 37 -5.29 -0.78 -18.25
C GLY A 37 -6.82 -0.65 -18.36
N THR A 38 -7.55 -0.54 -17.25
CA THR A 38 -9.02 -0.28 -17.25
C THR A 38 -9.38 1.18 -17.50
N GLY A 39 -8.40 2.09 -17.51
CA GLY A 39 -8.65 3.51 -17.79
C GLY A 39 -8.64 4.43 -16.57
N LYS A 40 -8.11 4.02 -15.40
CA LYS A 40 -8.04 4.87 -14.19
C LYS A 40 -7.38 6.23 -14.46
N THR A 41 -6.14 6.22 -14.92
CA THR A 41 -5.40 7.45 -15.30
C THR A 41 -6.06 8.22 -16.44
N THR A 42 -6.73 7.50 -17.35
CA THR A 42 -7.48 8.13 -18.45
C THR A 42 -8.68 8.89 -17.92
N LEU A 43 -9.41 8.33 -16.93
CA LEU A 43 -10.50 9.02 -16.25
C LEU A 43 -10.01 10.30 -15.54
N PHE A 44 -8.85 10.25 -14.90
CA PHE A 44 -8.25 11.46 -14.30
C PHE A 44 -7.99 12.55 -15.34
N LYS A 45 -7.43 12.19 -16.51
CA LYS A 45 -7.23 13.14 -17.62
C LYS A 45 -8.54 13.74 -18.12
N MET A 46 -9.62 12.95 -18.14
CA MET A 46 -10.95 13.44 -18.51
C MET A 46 -11.49 14.41 -17.46
N ILE A 47 -11.36 14.10 -16.16
CA ILE A 47 -11.77 15.00 -15.07
C ILE A 47 -10.96 16.32 -15.10
N GLN A 48 -9.69 16.27 -15.45
CA GLN A 48 -8.83 17.45 -15.65
C GLN A 48 -9.17 18.26 -16.90
N GLY A 49 -10.03 17.74 -17.80
CA GLY A 49 -10.35 18.36 -19.07
C GLY A 49 -9.22 18.24 -20.12
N LEU A 50 -8.21 17.40 -19.86
CA LEU A 50 -7.09 17.16 -20.79
C LEU A 50 -7.44 16.18 -21.91
N LEU A 51 -8.49 15.38 -21.72
CA LEU A 51 -8.99 14.42 -22.69
C LEU A 51 -10.52 14.52 -22.75
N PRO A 52 -11.11 14.82 -23.93
CA PRO A 52 -12.56 14.80 -24.10
C PRO A 52 -13.09 13.37 -24.12
N CYS A 53 -14.35 13.16 -23.72
CA CYS A 53 -15.10 11.92 -23.97
C CYS A 53 -15.65 11.89 -25.40
N ASP A 54 -15.89 10.68 -25.92
CA ASP A 54 -16.54 10.50 -27.24
C ASP A 54 -18.05 10.79 -27.12
N ASP A 55 -18.68 10.39 -25.98
CA ASP A 55 -20.06 10.66 -25.63
C ASP A 55 -20.19 10.84 -24.12
N GLY A 56 -21.29 11.51 -23.69
CA GLY A 56 -21.48 11.89 -22.29
C GLY A 56 -20.71 13.15 -21.88
N GLU A 57 -20.66 13.42 -20.58
CA GLU A 57 -19.99 14.62 -20.06
C GLU A 57 -19.48 14.42 -18.63
N ILE A 58 -18.43 15.16 -18.30
CA ILE A 58 -17.94 15.30 -16.92
C ILE A 58 -18.09 16.76 -16.51
N ARG A 59 -18.76 17.00 -15.40
CA ARG A 59 -19.01 18.34 -14.86
C ARG A 59 -18.35 18.51 -13.50
N LEU A 60 -17.58 19.56 -13.35
CA LEU A 60 -17.13 20.07 -12.04
C LEU A 60 -17.96 21.29 -11.66
N THR A 61 -18.20 21.46 -10.37
CA THR A 61 -18.88 22.67 -9.88
C THR A 61 -18.08 23.92 -10.27
N LYS A 62 -18.76 24.92 -10.81
CA LYS A 62 -18.11 26.17 -11.27
C LYS A 62 -17.32 26.82 -10.13
N GLY A 63 -16.09 27.22 -10.42
CA GLY A 63 -15.21 27.93 -9.48
C GLY A 63 -14.35 27.02 -8.59
N GLN A 64 -14.55 25.70 -8.62
CA GLN A 64 -13.68 24.77 -7.88
C GLN A 64 -12.28 24.73 -8.50
N LYS A 65 -11.27 24.84 -7.63
CA LYS A 65 -9.86 24.67 -7.99
C LYS A 65 -9.48 23.19 -7.91
N LEU A 66 -8.97 22.67 -9.02
CA LEU A 66 -8.50 21.29 -9.12
C LEU A 66 -6.97 21.29 -9.08
N ALA A 67 -6.40 20.48 -8.20
CA ALA A 67 -4.97 20.17 -8.18
C ALA A 67 -4.73 18.70 -8.51
N SER A 68 -3.64 18.44 -9.19
CA SER A 68 -3.18 17.07 -9.50
C SER A 68 -1.66 17.04 -9.60
N VAL A 69 -1.07 15.87 -9.43
CA VAL A 69 0.38 15.71 -9.66
C VAL A 69 0.66 15.91 -11.15
N ALA A 70 1.58 16.83 -11.46
CA ALA A 70 1.99 17.07 -12.83
C ALA A 70 2.64 15.81 -13.43
N GLN A 71 2.29 15.48 -14.68
CA GLN A 71 2.90 14.36 -15.42
C GLN A 71 4.32 14.69 -15.90
N GLU A 72 4.61 15.96 -16.13
CA GLU A 72 5.96 16.42 -16.45
C GLU A 72 6.78 16.54 -15.16
N ILE A 73 7.89 15.84 -15.14
CA ILE A 73 8.81 15.86 -13.99
C ILE A 73 9.45 17.25 -13.93
N PRO A 74 9.35 17.98 -12.80
CA PRO A 74 10.02 19.27 -12.67
C PRO A 74 11.51 19.16 -12.98
N ASP A 75 12.03 20.13 -13.72
CA ASP A 75 13.45 20.23 -14.05
C ASP A 75 13.91 21.68 -14.01
N GLY A 76 15.23 21.91 -13.96
CA GLY A 76 15.82 23.24 -13.97
C GLY A 76 16.69 23.52 -12.74
N ASP A 77 17.31 24.70 -12.77
CA ASP A 77 18.27 25.15 -11.75
C ASP A 77 17.63 25.95 -10.61
N ILE A 78 16.29 25.90 -10.47
CA ILE A 78 15.57 26.50 -9.34
C ILE A 78 15.63 25.60 -8.12
N SER A 79 15.60 26.19 -6.92
CA SER A 79 15.56 25.40 -5.68
C SER A 79 14.27 24.58 -5.56
N LEU A 80 14.30 23.47 -4.78
CA LEU A 80 13.09 22.68 -4.54
C LEU A 80 11.99 23.54 -3.92
N LEU A 81 12.35 24.39 -2.96
CA LEU A 81 11.41 25.28 -2.28
C LEU A 81 10.75 26.25 -3.27
N ASP A 82 11.54 26.91 -4.13
CA ASP A 82 11.00 27.81 -5.15
C ASP A 82 10.14 27.08 -6.18
N CYS A 83 10.50 25.85 -6.52
CA CYS A 83 9.70 25.01 -7.43
C CYS A 83 8.29 24.78 -6.86
N VAL A 84 8.18 24.42 -5.58
CA VAL A 84 6.91 24.21 -4.89
C VAL A 84 6.13 25.52 -4.75
N LEU A 85 6.79 26.63 -4.38
CA LEU A 85 6.15 27.94 -4.24
C LEU A 85 5.58 28.47 -5.56
N ARG A 86 6.24 28.22 -6.70
CA ARG A 86 5.78 28.62 -8.04
C ARG A 86 4.55 27.82 -8.52
N ALA A 87 4.27 26.66 -7.92
CA ALA A 87 3.07 25.90 -8.27
C ALA A 87 1.77 26.65 -7.92
N ASP A 88 1.81 27.53 -6.91
CA ASP A 88 0.72 28.48 -6.64
C ASP A 88 0.81 29.67 -7.62
N THR A 89 0.12 29.51 -8.75
CA THR A 89 0.10 30.51 -9.83
C THR A 89 -0.56 31.82 -9.41
N GLU A 90 -1.59 31.77 -8.54
CA GLU A 90 -2.25 32.98 -8.01
C GLU A 90 -1.27 33.81 -7.17
N ARG A 91 -0.58 33.15 -6.23
CA ARG A 91 0.44 33.80 -5.40
C ARG A 91 1.56 34.39 -6.26
N THR A 92 2.06 33.62 -7.23
CA THR A 92 3.16 34.08 -8.11
C THR A 92 2.74 35.26 -8.95
N ALA A 93 1.52 35.30 -9.49
CA ALA A 93 0.98 36.42 -10.24
C ALA A 93 0.79 37.65 -9.39
N LEU A 94 0.28 37.48 -8.15
CA LEU A 94 0.10 38.60 -7.20
C LEU A 94 1.43 39.23 -6.78
N LEU A 95 2.46 38.44 -6.51
CA LEU A 95 3.78 38.95 -6.16
C LEU A 95 4.39 39.73 -7.31
N LYS A 96 4.25 39.23 -8.55
CA LYS A 96 4.71 39.97 -9.74
C LYS A 96 3.93 41.26 -9.94
N ALA A 97 2.60 41.24 -9.75
CA ALA A 97 1.77 42.45 -9.85
C ALA A 97 2.08 43.45 -8.73
N LEU A 98 2.50 42.98 -7.55
CA LEU A 98 2.97 43.84 -6.46
C LEU A 98 4.23 44.59 -6.85
N ASP A 99 5.24 43.90 -7.37
CA ASP A 99 6.49 44.53 -7.85
C ASP A 99 6.21 45.58 -8.94
N GLU A 100 5.30 45.29 -9.88
CA GLU A 100 4.89 46.22 -10.94
C GLU A 100 4.14 47.44 -10.37
N ALA A 101 3.25 47.24 -9.39
CA ALA A 101 2.51 48.32 -8.75
C ALA A 101 3.41 49.22 -7.87
N GLU A 102 4.39 48.63 -7.18
CA GLU A 102 5.41 49.38 -6.42
C GLU A 102 6.28 50.25 -7.34
N GLN A 103 6.73 49.74 -8.49
CA GLN A 103 7.47 50.52 -9.48
C GLN A 103 6.63 51.64 -10.07
N ALA A 104 5.32 51.46 -10.22
CA ALA A 104 4.39 52.47 -10.69
C ALA A 104 3.91 53.45 -9.60
N ASN A 105 4.27 53.22 -8.32
CA ASN A 105 3.78 53.94 -7.15
C ASN A 105 2.24 54.00 -7.05
N ASP A 106 1.54 52.92 -7.45
CA ASP A 106 0.08 52.82 -7.40
C ASP A 106 -0.37 52.29 -6.03
N GLY A 107 -0.55 53.17 -5.08
CA GLY A 107 -0.89 52.85 -3.69
C GLY A 107 -2.23 52.10 -3.53
N VAL A 108 -3.18 52.29 -4.45
CA VAL A 108 -4.48 51.61 -4.39
C VAL A 108 -4.30 50.13 -4.75
N LYS A 109 -3.63 49.85 -5.88
CA LYS A 109 -3.33 48.48 -6.28
C LYS A 109 -2.48 47.73 -5.27
N ILE A 110 -1.48 48.40 -4.68
CA ILE A 110 -0.63 47.81 -3.62
C ILE A 110 -1.52 47.34 -2.45
N GLY A 111 -2.49 48.18 -2.02
CA GLY A 111 -3.42 47.83 -0.95
C GLY A 111 -4.30 46.59 -1.28
N GLU A 112 -4.91 46.57 -2.48
CA GLU A 112 -5.72 45.44 -2.96
C GLU A 112 -4.92 44.15 -3.06
N ILE A 113 -3.69 44.22 -3.57
CA ILE A 113 -2.81 43.04 -3.70
C ILE A 113 -2.42 42.50 -2.32
N HIS A 114 -2.05 43.37 -1.37
CA HIS A 114 -1.73 42.95 0.00
C HIS A 114 -2.91 42.30 0.70
N GLU A 115 -4.13 42.84 0.54
CA GLU A 115 -5.34 42.22 1.06
C GLU A 115 -5.53 40.81 0.49
N ARG A 116 -5.38 40.67 -0.83
CA ARG A 116 -5.49 39.35 -1.49
C ARG A 116 -4.40 38.38 -1.05
N LEU A 117 -3.14 38.81 -0.93
CA LEU A 117 -2.02 38.02 -0.41
C LEU A 117 -2.28 37.53 1.02
N ASN A 118 -2.90 38.37 1.87
CA ASN A 118 -3.28 37.98 3.23
C ASN A 118 -4.39 36.91 3.21
N VAL A 119 -5.41 37.08 2.34
CA VAL A 119 -6.52 36.10 2.20
C VAL A 119 -6.02 34.73 1.78
N ILE A 120 -5.05 34.64 0.85
CA ILE A 120 -4.48 33.35 0.42
C ILE A 120 -3.39 32.83 1.37
N GLY A 121 -3.07 33.53 2.46
CA GLY A 121 -2.07 33.13 3.44
C GLY A 121 -0.64 33.12 2.90
N ALA A 122 -0.29 34.06 2.03
CA ALA A 122 1.01 34.11 1.35
C ALA A 122 2.19 34.24 2.33
N ALA A 123 2.01 34.86 3.51
CA ALA A 123 3.05 35.00 4.53
C ALA A 123 3.51 33.65 5.11
N SER A 124 2.63 32.65 5.20
CA SER A 124 2.95 31.30 5.69
C SER A 124 3.33 30.31 4.58
N ALA A 125 3.34 30.75 3.32
CA ALA A 125 3.52 29.87 2.16
C ALA A 125 4.87 29.16 2.18
N GLU A 126 5.96 29.87 2.50
CA GLU A 126 7.31 29.30 2.56
C GLU A 126 7.42 28.22 3.65
N SER A 127 6.91 28.50 4.85
CA SER A 127 6.87 27.53 5.95
C SER A 127 6.04 26.29 5.61
N ARG A 128 4.87 26.46 4.96
CA ARG A 128 4.04 25.33 4.50
C ARG A 128 4.75 24.48 3.45
N ALA A 129 5.36 25.13 2.44
CA ALA A 129 6.10 24.44 1.39
C ALA A 129 7.29 23.65 1.97
N ALA A 130 8.06 24.27 2.87
CA ALA A 130 9.18 23.64 3.56
C ALA A 130 8.72 22.44 4.41
N SER A 131 7.60 22.56 5.11
CA SER A 131 7.01 21.47 5.91
C SER A 131 6.56 20.28 5.05
N ILE A 132 5.96 20.54 3.89
CA ILE A 132 5.54 19.49 2.94
C ILE A 132 6.79 18.78 2.37
N LEU A 133 7.79 19.55 1.93
CA LEU A 133 9.05 18.98 1.43
C LEU A 133 9.75 18.15 2.49
N TYR A 134 9.79 18.62 3.74
CA TYR A 134 10.37 17.88 4.85
C TYR A 134 9.65 16.57 5.10
N GLY A 135 8.32 16.58 5.12
CA GLY A 135 7.50 15.38 5.26
C GLY A 135 7.70 14.35 4.14
N LEU A 136 8.05 14.80 2.94
CA LEU A 136 8.39 13.94 1.81
C LEU A 136 9.89 13.55 1.76
N GLY A 137 10.65 13.82 2.84
CA GLY A 137 12.01 13.34 3.04
C GLY A 137 13.12 14.30 2.59
N PHE A 138 12.82 15.58 2.30
CA PHE A 138 13.83 16.58 1.93
C PHE A 138 14.31 17.36 3.14
N SER A 139 15.59 17.19 3.52
CA SER A 139 16.22 18.02 4.55
C SER A 139 16.28 19.49 4.16
N GLU A 140 16.41 20.40 5.13
CA GLU A 140 16.52 21.84 4.87
C GLU A 140 17.65 22.21 3.88
N GLU A 141 18.77 21.47 3.92
CA GLU A 141 19.86 21.65 2.96
C GLU A 141 19.44 21.25 1.54
N ASN A 142 18.73 20.14 1.41
CA ASN A 142 18.25 19.64 0.13
C ASN A 142 17.18 20.55 -0.48
N GLN A 143 16.34 21.20 0.34
CA GLN A 143 15.30 22.13 -0.14
C GLN A 143 15.88 23.34 -0.88
N LYS A 144 17.12 23.73 -0.58
CA LYS A 144 17.85 24.85 -1.21
C LYS A 144 18.61 24.44 -2.48
N ARG A 145 18.73 23.12 -2.74
CA ARG A 145 19.46 22.63 -3.92
C ARG A 145 18.59 22.70 -5.17
N PRO A 146 19.19 22.80 -6.37
CA PRO A 146 18.44 22.83 -7.63
C PRO A 146 17.75 21.50 -7.89
N VAL A 147 16.58 21.55 -8.53
CA VAL A 147 15.78 20.36 -8.90
C VAL A 147 16.58 19.42 -9.78
N SER A 148 17.40 19.95 -10.71
CA SER A 148 18.25 19.17 -11.61
C SER A 148 19.26 18.27 -10.90
N ALA A 149 19.62 18.57 -9.63
CA ALA A 149 20.55 17.76 -8.85
C ALA A 149 19.95 16.43 -8.33
N PHE A 150 18.65 16.18 -8.56
CA PHE A 150 17.93 15.03 -8.01
C PHE A 150 17.54 14.03 -9.09
N SER A 151 17.48 12.75 -8.70
CA SER A 151 16.99 11.68 -9.58
C SER A 151 15.50 11.82 -9.92
N GLY A 152 15.02 11.11 -10.95
CA GLY A 152 13.63 11.16 -11.39
C GLY A 152 12.62 10.88 -10.27
N GLY A 153 12.88 9.87 -9.43
CA GLY A 153 12.00 9.56 -8.28
C GLY A 153 11.93 10.68 -7.24
N TRP A 154 13.05 11.33 -6.95
CA TRP A 154 13.07 12.50 -6.07
C TRP A 154 12.35 13.72 -6.69
N ARG A 155 12.52 13.94 -7.99
CA ARG A 155 11.78 15.00 -8.71
C ARG A 155 10.28 14.75 -8.72
N MET A 156 9.85 13.47 -8.81
CA MET A 156 8.43 13.11 -8.65
C MET A 156 7.88 13.45 -7.25
N ARG A 157 8.67 13.30 -6.18
CA ARG A 157 8.29 13.78 -4.83
C ARG A 157 8.12 15.30 -4.77
N VAL A 158 8.92 16.05 -5.54
CA VAL A 158 8.75 17.52 -5.65
C VAL A 158 7.45 17.87 -6.37
N ALA A 159 7.10 17.14 -7.44
CA ALA A 159 5.82 17.30 -8.13
C ALA A 159 4.62 17.02 -7.19
N LEU A 160 4.73 15.97 -6.36
CA LEU A 160 3.73 15.68 -5.32
C LEU A 160 3.66 16.82 -4.29
N ALA A 161 4.82 17.32 -3.81
CA ALA A 161 4.87 18.47 -2.90
C ALA A 161 4.16 19.69 -3.48
N ALA A 162 4.39 19.99 -4.75
CA ALA A 162 3.75 21.09 -5.47
C ALA A 162 2.22 20.91 -5.54
N ALA A 163 1.73 19.70 -5.84
CA ALA A 163 0.29 19.40 -5.86
C ALA A 163 -0.37 19.54 -4.47
N LEU A 164 0.31 19.10 -3.41
CA LEU A 164 -0.17 19.21 -2.02
C LEU A 164 -0.11 20.66 -1.50
N PHE A 165 0.79 21.47 -2.02
CA PHE A 165 0.96 22.86 -1.60
C PHE A 165 -0.13 23.78 -2.14
N VAL A 166 -0.59 23.55 -3.38
CA VAL A 166 -1.59 24.40 -4.05
C VAL A 166 -2.93 24.28 -3.33
N PRO A 167 -3.53 25.40 -2.89
CA PRO A 167 -4.87 25.39 -2.33
C PRO A 167 -5.88 24.91 -3.37
N SER A 168 -6.56 23.79 -3.10
CA SER A 168 -7.50 23.19 -4.04
C SER A 168 -8.74 22.64 -3.33
N ASP A 169 -9.88 22.69 -4.04
CA ASP A 169 -11.14 22.10 -3.58
C ASP A 169 -11.23 20.62 -3.93
N VAL A 170 -10.53 20.22 -5.01
CA VAL A 170 -10.44 18.84 -5.50
C VAL A 170 -8.97 18.49 -5.72
N LEU A 171 -8.52 17.41 -5.10
CA LEU A 171 -7.16 16.89 -5.24
C LEU A 171 -7.21 15.49 -5.89
N LEU A 172 -6.55 15.35 -7.04
CA LEU A 172 -6.42 14.09 -7.76
C LEU A 172 -5.00 13.54 -7.62
N LEU A 173 -4.86 12.35 -7.04
CA LEU A 173 -3.58 11.70 -6.83
C LEU A 173 -3.53 10.35 -7.55
N ASP A 174 -2.62 10.21 -8.51
CA ASP A 174 -2.39 8.95 -9.24
C ASP A 174 -1.13 8.27 -8.69
N GLU A 175 -1.30 7.15 -7.97
CA GLU A 175 -0.26 6.35 -7.33
C GLU A 175 0.72 7.21 -6.50
N PRO A 176 0.24 7.99 -5.51
CA PRO A 176 1.06 8.97 -4.81
C PRO A 176 2.15 8.34 -3.92
N THR A 177 2.02 7.07 -3.56
CA THR A 177 2.99 6.33 -2.74
C THR A 177 4.16 5.78 -3.56
N ASN A 178 4.05 5.75 -4.89
CA ASN A 178 5.16 5.33 -5.74
C ASN A 178 6.36 6.24 -5.51
N HIS A 179 7.54 5.65 -5.36
CA HIS A 179 8.81 6.34 -5.09
C HIS A 179 8.94 6.97 -3.69
N LEU A 180 7.94 6.86 -2.81
CA LEU A 180 8.07 7.24 -1.40
C LEU A 180 8.73 6.11 -0.60
N ASP A 181 9.43 6.46 0.46
CA ASP A 181 9.79 5.49 1.50
C ASP A 181 8.67 5.39 2.54
N LEU A 182 8.77 4.41 3.41
CA LEU A 182 7.75 4.15 4.41
C LEU A 182 7.48 5.40 5.28
N GLU A 183 8.53 6.16 5.60
CA GLU A 183 8.43 7.38 6.41
C GLU A 183 7.60 8.45 5.70
N ALA A 184 7.91 8.72 4.42
CA ALA A 184 7.17 9.68 3.61
C ALA A 184 5.74 9.21 3.31
N THR A 185 5.51 7.90 3.14
CA THR A 185 4.17 7.33 2.97
C THR A 185 3.31 7.57 4.20
N LEU A 186 3.82 7.25 5.40
CA LEU A 186 3.10 7.48 6.65
C LEU A 186 2.82 8.97 6.90
N TRP A 187 3.77 9.83 6.55
CA TRP A 187 3.55 11.27 6.63
C TRP A 187 2.45 11.72 5.66
N LEU A 188 2.47 11.21 4.41
CA LEU A 188 1.46 11.52 3.40
C LEU A 188 0.06 11.08 3.83
N GLU A 189 -0.09 9.87 4.38
CA GLU A 189 -1.35 9.38 4.96
C GLU A 189 -1.90 10.35 6.00
N ASN A 190 -1.06 10.75 6.96
CA ASN A 190 -1.44 11.71 7.99
C ASN A 190 -1.78 13.10 7.44
N TYR A 191 -1.09 13.56 6.39
CA TYR A 191 -1.39 14.82 5.73
C TYR A 191 -2.75 14.78 5.02
N LEU A 192 -2.97 13.73 4.22
CA LEU A 192 -4.21 13.55 3.45
C LEU A 192 -5.43 13.27 4.34
N SER A 193 -5.25 12.61 5.49
CA SER A 193 -6.34 12.40 6.45
C SER A 193 -6.92 13.69 7.01
N ARG A 194 -6.16 14.79 6.96
CA ARG A 194 -6.57 16.14 7.41
C ARG A 194 -6.97 17.06 6.27
N TYR A 195 -6.91 16.57 5.03
CA TYR A 195 -7.29 17.37 3.86
C TYR A 195 -8.79 17.65 3.87
N ALA A 196 -9.17 18.92 3.77
CA ALA A 196 -10.57 19.37 3.93
C ALA A 196 -11.38 19.31 2.63
N GLY A 197 -10.73 19.27 1.47
CA GLY A 197 -11.37 19.22 0.15
C GLY A 197 -11.74 17.79 -0.26
N THR A 198 -12.28 17.68 -1.47
CA THR A 198 -12.57 16.39 -2.11
C THR A 198 -11.26 15.74 -2.56
N LEU A 199 -11.04 14.49 -2.17
CA LEU A 199 -9.84 13.71 -2.51
C LEU A 199 -10.24 12.53 -3.41
N VAL A 200 -9.58 12.40 -4.56
CA VAL A 200 -9.69 11.20 -5.40
C VAL A 200 -8.31 10.59 -5.58
N VAL A 201 -8.15 9.35 -5.12
CA VAL A 201 -6.84 8.68 -5.13
C VAL A 201 -6.93 7.40 -5.96
N ILE A 202 -6.06 7.27 -6.93
CA ILE A 202 -5.74 5.98 -7.54
C ILE A 202 -4.59 5.39 -6.73
N SER A 203 -4.78 4.22 -6.15
CA SER A 203 -3.70 3.52 -5.47
C SER A 203 -3.89 2.01 -5.51
N HIS A 204 -2.78 1.31 -5.49
CA HIS A 204 -2.70 -0.13 -5.26
C HIS A 204 -2.28 -0.46 -3.82
N ASP A 205 -2.18 0.53 -2.95
CA ASP A 205 -1.88 0.39 -1.53
C ASP A 205 -3.17 0.28 -0.72
N ARG A 206 -3.45 -0.94 -0.20
CA ARG A 206 -4.64 -1.23 0.61
C ARG A 206 -4.66 -0.42 1.91
N SER A 207 -3.50 -0.26 2.56
CA SER A 207 -3.39 0.50 3.81
C SER A 207 -3.82 1.94 3.58
N LEU A 208 -3.29 2.59 2.55
CA LEU A 208 -3.67 3.94 2.15
C LEU A 208 -5.18 4.06 1.88
N LEU A 209 -5.74 3.15 1.07
CA LEU A 209 -7.16 3.18 0.71
C LEU A 209 -8.07 2.96 1.94
N ASN A 210 -7.67 2.08 2.87
CA ASN A 210 -8.43 1.82 4.08
C ASN A 210 -8.42 2.98 5.07
N HIS A 211 -7.28 3.67 5.19
CA HIS A 211 -7.17 4.79 6.13
C HIS A 211 -7.74 6.10 5.60
N LEU A 212 -7.72 6.31 4.29
CA LEU A 212 -8.13 7.59 3.70
C LEU A 212 -9.53 7.59 3.12
N CYS A 213 -9.96 6.50 2.46
CA CYS A 213 -11.16 6.51 1.64
C CYS A 213 -12.41 6.11 2.42
N ASP A 214 -13.49 6.84 2.22
CA ASP A 214 -14.84 6.55 2.69
C ASP A 214 -15.76 6.03 1.58
N HIS A 215 -15.31 6.11 0.32
CA HIS A 215 -15.98 5.59 -0.87
C HIS A 215 -14.95 4.96 -1.83
N ILE A 216 -15.38 3.91 -2.52
CA ILE A 216 -14.58 3.26 -3.58
C ILE A 216 -15.34 3.32 -4.90
N LEU A 217 -14.72 3.89 -5.92
CA LEU A 217 -15.15 3.77 -7.30
C LEU A 217 -14.36 2.66 -7.98
N HIS A 218 -15.05 1.62 -8.42
CA HIS A 218 -14.43 0.47 -9.06
C HIS A 218 -14.75 0.42 -10.55
N ILE A 219 -13.71 0.37 -11.40
CA ILE A 219 -13.87 0.24 -12.85
C ILE A 219 -13.89 -1.24 -13.22
N GLU A 220 -15.05 -1.74 -13.63
CA GLU A 220 -15.26 -3.13 -14.04
C GLU A 220 -16.27 -3.18 -15.19
N GLY A 221 -16.04 -4.04 -16.20
CA GLY A 221 -16.97 -4.22 -17.32
C GLY A 221 -17.28 -2.94 -18.11
N LEU A 222 -16.31 -2.04 -18.28
CA LEU A 222 -16.43 -0.74 -18.94
C LEU A 222 -17.34 0.27 -18.21
N LYS A 223 -17.74 -0.04 -16.97
CA LYS A 223 -18.58 0.79 -16.10
C LYS A 223 -17.82 1.23 -14.86
N ILE A 224 -18.35 2.26 -14.20
CA ILE A 224 -17.88 2.71 -12.90
C ILE A 224 -18.94 2.33 -11.88
N ILE A 225 -18.56 1.54 -10.88
CA ILE A 225 -19.46 1.08 -9.82
C ILE A 225 -19.01 1.76 -8.52
N SER A 226 -19.93 2.39 -7.81
CA SER A 226 -19.67 3.07 -6.55
C SER A 226 -20.02 2.18 -5.36
N TYR A 227 -19.12 2.11 -4.39
CA TYR A 227 -19.27 1.39 -3.13
C TYR A 227 -19.04 2.35 -1.97
N GLY A 228 -19.91 2.33 -0.97
CA GLY A 228 -19.71 3.05 0.27
C GLY A 228 -18.79 2.28 1.23
N GLY A 229 -18.01 3.02 1.99
CA GLY A 229 -17.05 2.46 2.93
C GLY A 229 -15.59 2.43 2.40
N ASN A 230 -14.70 1.89 3.22
CA ASN A 230 -13.29 1.75 2.88
C ASN A 230 -13.05 0.55 1.94
N TYR A 231 -11.78 0.29 1.64
CA TYR A 231 -11.41 -0.78 0.70
C TYR A 231 -11.83 -2.18 1.19
N ASP A 232 -11.71 -2.48 2.48
CA ASP A 232 -12.11 -3.78 3.04
C ASP A 232 -13.63 -3.99 2.95
N ALA A 233 -14.43 -2.97 3.22
CA ALA A 233 -15.88 -3.01 3.04
C ALA A 233 -16.28 -3.24 1.58
N PHE A 234 -15.57 -2.61 0.64
CA PHE A 234 -15.70 -2.85 -0.79
C PHE A 234 -15.42 -4.31 -1.16
N GLU A 235 -14.29 -4.87 -0.71
CA GLU A 235 -13.92 -6.27 -1.00
C GLU A 235 -14.98 -7.26 -0.47
N GLN A 236 -15.41 -7.08 0.76
CA GLN A 236 -16.47 -7.92 1.35
C GLN A 236 -17.78 -7.83 0.55
N THR A 237 -18.20 -6.63 0.18
CA THR A 237 -19.42 -6.42 -0.60
C THR A 237 -19.31 -7.08 -1.98
N ARG A 238 -18.17 -6.91 -2.65
CA ARG A 238 -17.89 -7.50 -3.97
C ARG A 238 -17.83 -9.02 -3.92
N ALA A 239 -17.21 -9.59 -2.88
CA ALA A 239 -17.17 -11.04 -2.67
C ALA A 239 -18.57 -11.63 -2.52
N LEU A 240 -19.42 -11.01 -1.68
CA LEU A 240 -20.81 -11.42 -1.50
C LEU A 240 -21.64 -11.28 -2.79
N GLN A 241 -21.44 -10.21 -3.55
CA GLN A 241 -22.12 -10.02 -4.85
C GLN A 241 -21.73 -11.12 -5.83
N ARG A 242 -20.44 -11.42 -5.98
CA ARG A 242 -19.92 -12.50 -6.85
C ARG A 242 -20.46 -13.86 -6.45
N GLU A 243 -20.47 -14.19 -5.17
CA GLU A 243 -21.04 -15.45 -4.66
C GLU A 243 -22.54 -15.58 -5.01
N ASN A 244 -23.30 -14.49 -4.84
CA ASN A 244 -24.71 -14.47 -5.18
C ASN A 244 -24.95 -14.61 -6.70
N GLU A 245 -24.17 -13.91 -7.51
CA GLU A 245 -24.22 -14.02 -8.98
C GLU A 245 -23.86 -15.44 -9.44
N GLN A 246 -22.84 -16.06 -8.86
CA GLN A 246 -22.47 -17.44 -9.14
C GLN A 246 -23.61 -18.41 -8.79
N LYS A 247 -24.18 -18.30 -7.59
CA LYS A 247 -25.32 -19.14 -7.18
C LYS A 247 -26.55 -18.96 -8.09
N GLN A 248 -26.80 -17.74 -8.56
CA GLN A 248 -27.89 -17.46 -9.51
C GLN A 248 -27.60 -18.09 -10.88
N ALA A 249 -26.35 -17.99 -11.36
CA ALA A 249 -25.94 -18.60 -12.62
C ALA A 249 -26.03 -20.12 -12.59
N GLU A 250 -25.57 -20.75 -11.50
CA GLU A 250 -25.70 -22.20 -11.30
C GLU A 250 -27.17 -22.64 -11.34
N LYS A 251 -28.05 -21.96 -10.60
CA LYS A 251 -29.50 -22.22 -10.63
C LYS A 251 -30.11 -22.06 -12.03
N THR A 252 -29.68 -21.03 -12.76
CA THR A 252 -30.14 -20.76 -14.12
C THR A 252 -29.67 -21.83 -15.10
N GLU A 253 -28.43 -22.31 -14.95
CA GLU A 253 -27.87 -23.38 -15.78
C GLU A 253 -28.54 -24.74 -15.47
N GLU A 254 -28.82 -25.05 -14.21
CA GLU A 254 -29.59 -26.23 -13.82
C GLU A 254 -31.02 -26.19 -14.40
N ALA A 255 -31.69 -25.05 -14.29
CA ALA A 255 -33.01 -24.85 -14.88
C ALA A 255 -32.99 -25.01 -16.41
N ARG A 256 -31.96 -24.46 -17.07
CA ARG A 256 -31.74 -24.59 -18.52
C ARG A 256 -31.54 -26.06 -18.90
N LYS A 257 -30.68 -26.77 -18.19
CA LYS A 257 -30.38 -28.18 -18.42
C LYS A 257 -31.65 -29.04 -18.28
N HIS A 258 -32.44 -28.81 -17.22
CA HIS A 258 -33.69 -29.53 -17.01
C HIS A 258 -34.73 -29.27 -18.11
N LEU A 259 -34.87 -28.00 -18.55
CA LEU A 259 -35.75 -27.67 -19.66
C LEU A 259 -35.29 -28.26 -20.98
N GLN A 260 -33.99 -28.26 -21.25
CA GLN A 260 -33.39 -28.85 -22.45
C GLN A 260 -33.60 -30.36 -22.48
N GLU A 261 -33.35 -31.08 -21.40
CA GLU A 261 -33.57 -32.52 -21.28
C GLU A 261 -35.03 -32.92 -21.53
N PHE A 262 -35.97 -32.09 -21.06
CA PHE A 262 -37.39 -32.29 -21.33
C PHE A 262 -37.71 -32.10 -22.82
N VAL A 263 -37.21 -31.04 -23.44
CA VAL A 263 -37.39 -30.76 -24.86
C VAL A 263 -36.83 -31.91 -25.69
N ASP A 264 -35.60 -32.36 -25.43
CA ASP A 264 -34.93 -33.45 -26.16
C ASP A 264 -35.67 -34.79 -26.04
N ARG A 265 -36.20 -35.11 -24.85
CA ARG A 265 -36.96 -36.36 -24.59
C ARG A 265 -38.33 -36.37 -25.29
N PHE A 266 -38.99 -35.22 -25.42
CA PHE A 266 -40.40 -35.17 -25.83
C PHE A 266 -40.63 -34.45 -27.18
N ARG A 267 -39.59 -33.91 -27.85
CA ARG A 267 -39.68 -33.19 -29.11
C ARG A 267 -40.40 -33.96 -30.22
N TYR A 268 -40.23 -35.31 -30.25
CA TYR A 268 -40.78 -36.17 -31.31
C TYR A 268 -42.10 -36.86 -30.91
N LYS A 269 -42.65 -36.62 -29.72
CA LYS A 269 -43.92 -37.23 -29.28
C LYS A 269 -45.08 -36.27 -29.54
N ALA A 270 -45.97 -36.64 -30.51
CA ALA A 270 -47.10 -35.79 -30.93
C ALA A 270 -48.03 -35.39 -29.75
N SER A 271 -48.27 -36.26 -28.75
CA SER A 271 -49.09 -35.99 -27.58
C SER A 271 -48.49 -34.94 -26.62
N LYS A 272 -47.19 -34.64 -26.68
CA LYS A 272 -46.49 -33.69 -25.82
C LYS A 272 -45.88 -32.49 -26.60
N ALA A 273 -46.10 -32.40 -27.90
CA ALA A 273 -45.52 -31.37 -28.75
C ALA A 273 -45.84 -29.94 -28.26
N LYS A 274 -47.07 -29.68 -27.81
CA LYS A 274 -47.49 -28.36 -27.27
C LYS A 274 -46.76 -28.03 -25.97
N GLN A 275 -46.48 -29.00 -25.10
CA GLN A 275 -45.69 -28.81 -23.86
C GLN A 275 -44.22 -28.61 -24.16
N ALA A 276 -43.63 -29.33 -25.11
CA ALA A 276 -42.27 -29.14 -25.55
C ALA A 276 -42.06 -27.74 -26.16
N GLN A 277 -43.00 -27.27 -26.99
CA GLN A 277 -42.96 -25.91 -27.57
C GLN A 277 -43.04 -24.80 -26.49
N SER A 278 -43.88 -25.02 -25.44
CA SER A 278 -43.93 -24.08 -24.32
C SER A 278 -42.60 -23.99 -23.57
N ARG A 279 -41.91 -25.14 -23.40
CA ARG A 279 -40.61 -25.18 -22.73
C ARG A 279 -39.47 -24.60 -23.58
N VAL A 280 -39.53 -24.74 -24.90
CA VAL A 280 -38.61 -24.02 -25.81
C VAL A 280 -38.75 -22.51 -25.62
N LYS A 281 -39.99 -21.99 -25.57
CA LYS A 281 -40.22 -20.56 -25.29
C LYS A 281 -39.73 -20.13 -23.90
N MET A 282 -39.75 -21.02 -22.92
CA MET A 282 -39.15 -20.74 -21.60
C MET A 282 -37.60 -20.72 -21.67
N LEU A 283 -36.99 -21.62 -22.43
CA LEU A 283 -35.55 -21.63 -22.70
C LEU A 283 -35.08 -20.34 -23.38
N GLU A 284 -35.84 -19.84 -24.36
CA GLU A 284 -35.55 -18.59 -25.06
C GLU A 284 -35.67 -17.35 -24.16
N LYS A 285 -36.47 -17.41 -23.08
CA LYS A 285 -36.64 -16.34 -22.11
C LYS A 285 -35.60 -16.36 -20.99
N LEU A 286 -34.87 -17.47 -20.79
CA LEU A 286 -33.78 -17.52 -19.82
C LEU A 286 -32.66 -16.56 -20.27
N PRO A 287 -32.06 -15.82 -19.33
CA PRO A 287 -30.93 -14.95 -19.65
C PRO A 287 -29.85 -15.75 -20.38
N PRO A 288 -29.13 -15.12 -21.33
CA PRO A 288 -28.04 -15.79 -22.03
C PRO A 288 -27.07 -16.43 -21.04
N LYS A 289 -26.40 -17.50 -21.46
CA LYS A 289 -25.40 -18.17 -20.61
C LYS A 289 -24.36 -17.14 -20.23
N THR A 290 -24.42 -16.69 -18.98
CA THR A 290 -23.36 -15.85 -18.44
C THR A 290 -22.14 -16.76 -18.29
N VAL A 291 -21.23 -16.68 -19.24
CA VAL A 291 -19.90 -17.25 -19.05
C VAL A 291 -19.27 -16.33 -18.03
N PHE A 292 -19.35 -16.70 -16.74
CA PHE A 292 -18.38 -16.15 -15.81
C PHE A 292 -17.03 -16.57 -16.39
N VAL A 293 -16.35 -15.66 -17.04
CA VAL A 293 -14.92 -15.76 -17.14
C VAL A 293 -14.49 -15.74 -15.69
N ASN A 294 -14.34 -16.92 -15.08
CA ASN A 294 -13.58 -17.04 -13.86
C ASN A 294 -12.28 -16.35 -14.22
N GLU A 295 -12.18 -15.09 -13.84
CA GLU A 295 -10.91 -14.40 -13.88
C GLU A 295 -10.06 -15.26 -12.98
N ALA A 296 -9.24 -16.11 -13.62
CA ALA A 296 -8.41 -17.06 -12.90
C ALA A 296 -7.69 -16.27 -11.82
N GLU A 297 -7.99 -16.56 -10.57
CA GLU A 297 -7.27 -15.99 -9.43
C GLU A 297 -5.80 -16.08 -9.78
N MET A 298 -5.12 -14.95 -9.68
CA MET A 298 -3.73 -14.88 -10.07
C MET A 298 -2.90 -15.59 -9.01
N HIS A 299 -2.57 -16.85 -9.25
CA HIS A 299 -1.66 -17.59 -8.38
C HIS A 299 -0.30 -17.68 -9.04
N PHE A 300 0.74 -17.45 -8.27
CA PHE A 300 2.09 -17.85 -8.66
C PHE A 300 2.83 -18.47 -7.48
N THR A 301 3.73 -19.39 -7.78
CA THR A 301 4.44 -20.14 -6.76
C THR A 301 5.93 -20.16 -7.06
N PHE A 302 6.74 -19.88 -6.04
CA PHE A 302 8.18 -20.05 -6.14
C PHE A 302 8.55 -21.53 -5.99
N PRO A 303 9.51 -22.03 -6.78
CA PRO A 303 9.98 -23.40 -6.63
C PRO A 303 10.72 -23.58 -5.31
N SER A 304 10.43 -24.65 -4.59
CA SER A 304 11.05 -24.98 -3.30
C SER A 304 12.54 -25.31 -3.47
N PRO A 305 13.44 -24.75 -2.64
CA PRO A 305 14.85 -25.10 -2.67
C PRO A 305 15.14 -26.48 -2.07
N ASN A 306 16.33 -27.00 -2.33
CA ASN A 306 16.84 -28.15 -1.60
C ASN A 306 17.23 -27.74 -0.17
N GLU A 307 17.11 -28.64 0.78
CA GLU A 307 17.49 -28.35 2.17
C GLU A 307 19.01 -28.09 2.30
N LEU A 308 19.34 -27.03 3.01
CA LEU A 308 20.71 -26.71 3.45
C LEU A 308 20.75 -26.58 4.98
N PRO A 309 21.89 -26.93 5.62
CA PRO A 309 22.02 -26.74 7.06
C PRO A 309 22.03 -25.26 7.44
N SER A 310 21.33 -24.91 8.52
CA SER A 310 21.38 -23.57 9.13
C SER A 310 22.69 -23.35 9.92
N PRO A 311 23.20 -22.10 9.96
CA PRO A 311 22.68 -20.92 9.27
C PRO A 311 23.02 -20.88 7.78
N LEU A 312 22.12 -20.34 6.94
CA LEU A 312 22.40 -20.11 5.52
C LEU A 312 23.48 -19.06 5.31
N VAL A 313 23.43 -17.99 6.11
CA VAL A 313 24.39 -16.87 6.09
C VAL A 313 24.70 -16.44 7.52
N LYS A 314 25.99 -16.23 7.83
CA LYS A 314 26.47 -15.62 9.06
C LYS A 314 27.48 -14.54 8.74
N ILE A 315 27.26 -13.33 9.22
CA ILE A 315 28.16 -12.18 9.06
C ILE A 315 28.65 -11.76 10.45
N GLU A 316 29.98 -11.61 10.59
CA GLU A 316 30.63 -11.17 11.83
C GLU A 316 31.49 -9.95 11.55
N ASP A 317 31.21 -8.86 12.26
CA ASP A 317 31.84 -7.54 12.18
C ASP A 317 32.03 -7.03 10.74
N GLY A 318 31.02 -7.30 9.88
CA GLY A 318 31.08 -7.01 8.46
C GLY A 318 30.99 -5.49 8.18
N ALA A 319 31.76 -5.04 7.17
CA ALA A 319 31.61 -3.73 6.57
C ALA A 319 31.48 -3.84 5.06
N VAL A 320 30.58 -3.08 4.44
CA VAL A 320 30.33 -3.07 2.99
C VAL A 320 30.06 -1.65 2.50
N GLY A 321 30.54 -1.33 1.30
CA GLY A 321 30.38 -0.02 0.70
C GLY A 321 30.95 0.04 -0.70
N TYR A 322 31.26 1.25 -1.17
CA TYR A 322 31.76 1.54 -2.51
C TYR A 322 33.04 2.38 -2.42
N ASP A 323 33.96 2.15 -3.33
CA ASP A 323 35.18 2.96 -3.52
C ASP A 323 35.97 3.25 -2.22
N GLY A 324 36.10 2.22 -1.36
CA GLY A 324 36.79 2.35 -0.09
C GLY A 324 36.01 3.01 1.04
N THR A 325 34.78 3.51 0.78
CA THR A 325 33.93 4.13 1.79
C THR A 325 32.85 3.16 2.26
N PRO A 326 32.80 2.79 3.56
CA PRO A 326 31.78 1.90 4.07
C PRO A 326 30.42 2.62 4.16
N VAL A 327 29.39 2.01 3.58
CA VAL A 327 27.98 2.41 3.72
C VAL A 327 27.36 1.75 4.94
N LEU A 328 27.69 0.47 5.17
CA LEU A 328 27.28 -0.28 6.35
C LEU A 328 28.51 -0.84 7.06
N SER A 329 28.48 -0.82 8.37
CA SER A 329 29.57 -1.29 9.23
C SER A 329 29.06 -2.04 10.46
N ARG A 330 29.93 -2.85 11.07
CA ARG A 330 29.62 -3.66 12.27
C ARG A 330 28.37 -4.52 12.06
N LEU A 331 28.28 -5.17 10.90
CA LEU A 331 27.21 -6.11 10.60
C LEU A 331 27.46 -7.41 11.38
N ASN A 332 26.57 -7.73 12.30
CA ASN A 332 26.55 -9.00 13.03
C ASN A 332 25.16 -9.60 12.87
N LEU A 333 25.01 -10.47 11.85
CA LEU A 333 23.71 -10.92 11.38
C LEU A 333 23.74 -12.41 11.07
N ARG A 334 22.61 -13.08 11.29
CA ARG A 334 22.40 -14.48 11.01
C ARG A 334 21.09 -14.66 10.26
N ILE A 335 21.11 -15.47 9.20
CA ILE A 335 19.94 -15.82 8.39
C ILE A 335 19.82 -17.34 8.39
N ASP A 336 18.67 -17.83 8.81
CA ASP A 336 18.30 -19.25 8.83
C ASP A 336 17.36 -19.59 7.65
N ALA A 337 17.10 -20.88 7.42
CA ALA A 337 16.44 -21.36 6.19
C ALA A 337 14.95 -20.94 6.09
N ASP A 338 14.29 -20.69 7.21
CA ASP A 338 12.87 -20.33 7.34
C ASP A 338 12.63 -18.85 7.63
N ASP A 339 13.67 -18.03 7.70
CA ASP A 339 13.58 -16.62 8.06
C ASP A 339 12.73 -15.80 7.05
N ARG A 340 11.84 -14.95 7.58
CA ARG A 340 11.06 -13.92 6.88
C ARG A 340 11.46 -12.56 7.44
N ILE A 341 12.37 -11.86 6.76
CA ILE A 341 12.98 -10.64 7.29
C ILE A 341 12.57 -9.45 6.42
N ALA A 342 11.99 -8.40 7.01
CA ALA A 342 11.81 -7.12 6.34
C ALA A 342 12.88 -6.11 6.79
N LEU A 343 13.48 -5.40 5.81
CA LEU A 343 14.49 -4.36 6.05
C LEU A 343 13.81 -3.00 6.10
N LEU A 344 13.78 -2.39 7.28
CA LEU A 344 13.27 -1.04 7.53
C LEU A 344 14.39 0.01 7.43
N GLY A 345 14.01 1.26 7.19
CA GLY A 345 14.90 2.43 7.17
C GLY A 345 14.67 3.33 5.97
N ALA A 346 15.10 4.59 6.09
CA ALA A 346 14.94 5.60 5.04
C ALA A 346 15.70 5.23 3.75
N ASN A 347 15.30 5.85 2.64
CA ASN A 347 16.00 5.69 1.38
C ASN A 347 17.43 6.26 1.47
N GLY A 348 18.38 5.54 0.87
CA GLY A 348 19.81 5.90 0.95
C GLY A 348 20.56 5.31 2.16
N ASN A 349 19.90 4.71 3.15
CA ASN A 349 20.56 4.14 4.34
C ASN A 349 21.33 2.84 4.07
N GLY A 350 21.30 2.31 2.84
CA GLY A 350 22.11 1.14 2.46
C GLY A 350 21.34 -0.18 2.36
N LYS A 351 20.00 -0.17 2.32
CA LYS A 351 19.16 -1.38 2.13
C LYS A 351 19.57 -2.17 0.89
N SER A 352 19.61 -1.53 -0.27
CA SER A 352 20.05 -2.19 -1.52
C SER A 352 21.54 -2.54 -1.53
N THR A 353 22.39 -1.86 -0.74
CA THR A 353 23.80 -2.23 -0.55
C THR A 353 23.92 -3.56 0.19
N PHE A 354 23.09 -3.74 1.24
CA PHE A 354 22.99 -5.01 1.96
C PHE A 354 22.47 -6.14 1.06
N ALA A 355 21.43 -5.89 0.26
CA ALA A 355 20.92 -6.87 -0.70
C ALA A 355 21.99 -7.28 -1.73
N LYS A 356 22.75 -6.31 -2.27
CA LYS A 356 23.85 -6.60 -3.20
C LYS A 356 24.99 -7.41 -2.58
N LEU A 357 25.28 -7.21 -1.27
CA LEU A 357 26.22 -8.05 -0.54
C LEU A 357 25.75 -9.49 -0.49
N LEU A 358 24.50 -9.73 -0.09
CA LEU A 358 23.92 -11.09 -0.02
C LEU A 358 23.80 -11.76 -1.39
N ALA A 359 23.50 -10.97 -2.44
CA ALA A 359 23.47 -11.44 -3.82
C ALA A 359 24.86 -11.70 -4.43
N GLY A 360 25.96 -11.49 -3.66
CA GLY A 360 27.33 -11.68 -4.12
C GLY A 360 27.82 -10.64 -5.13
N LYS A 361 27.04 -9.55 -5.36
CA LYS A 361 27.42 -8.43 -6.25
C LYS A 361 28.41 -7.46 -5.60
N LEU A 362 28.49 -7.45 -4.26
CA LEU A 362 29.48 -6.70 -3.48
C LEU A 362 30.22 -7.65 -2.56
N LYS A 363 31.47 -7.29 -2.24
CA LYS A 363 32.30 -8.02 -1.27
C LYS A 363 32.41 -7.22 0.02
N LEU A 364 32.62 -7.93 1.14
CA LEU A 364 32.97 -7.27 2.40
C LEU A 364 34.29 -6.51 2.26
N MET A 365 34.33 -5.32 2.84
CA MET A 365 35.54 -4.51 3.01
C MET A 365 36.32 -4.93 4.26
N ASN A 366 35.58 -5.36 5.30
CA ASN A 366 36.10 -5.86 6.57
C ASN A 366 35.14 -6.90 7.17
N GLY A 367 35.64 -7.73 8.10
CA GLY A 367 34.85 -8.76 8.75
C GLY A 367 34.82 -10.08 7.97
N THR A 368 33.97 -11.00 8.40
CA THR A 368 33.82 -12.33 7.78
C THR A 368 32.36 -12.60 7.41
N ILE A 369 32.18 -13.32 6.30
CA ILE A 369 30.89 -13.84 5.88
C ILE A 369 31.04 -15.35 5.62
N GLN A 370 30.20 -16.12 6.29
CA GLN A 370 30.10 -17.57 6.12
C GLN A 370 28.82 -17.88 5.35
N MET A 371 28.97 -18.53 4.22
CA MET A 371 27.86 -19.00 3.37
C MET A 371 28.19 -20.39 2.85
N SER A 372 27.17 -21.25 2.68
CA SER A 372 27.35 -22.52 2.00
C SER A 372 27.75 -22.28 0.53
N SER A 373 28.69 -23.06 0.01
CA SER A 373 29.06 -23.01 -1.42
C SER A 373 27.92 -23.42 -2.36
N LYS A 374 26.89 -24.10 -1.83
CA LYS A 374 25.71 -24.53 -2.57
C LYS A 374 24.55 -23.51 -2.43
N LEU A 375 24.75 -22.44 -1.66
CA LEU A 375 23.72 -21.43 -1.45
C LEU A 375 23.38 -20.75 -2.78
N GLN A 376 22.11 -20.75 -3.14
CA GLN A 376 21.57 -20.03 -4.29
C GLN A 376 20.73 -18.87 -3.80
N VAL A 377 20.98 -17.68 -4.32
CA VAL A 377 20.24 -16.45 -3.99
C VAL A 377 19.52 -15.97 -5.22
N GLY A 378 18.18 -15.86 -5.14
CA GLY A 378 17.36 -15.20 -6.14
C GLY A 378 17.22 -13.72 -5.78
N TYR A 379 17.64 -12.82 -6.65
CA TYR A 379 17.59 -11.38 -6.41
C TYR A 379 16.70 -10.68 -7.42
N TYR A 380 15.63 -10.08 -6.94
CA TYR A 380 14.77 -9.16 -7.66
C TYR A 380 15.17 -7.74 -7.31
N ALA A 381 15.69 -6.98 -8.26
CA ALA A 381 16.14 -5.60 -8.07
C ALA A 381 15.17 -4.61 -8.71
N GLN A 382 15.02 -3.45 -8.10
CA GLN A 382 14.07 -2.39 -8.47
C GLN A 382 14.09 -1.99 -9.96
N HIS A 383 15.27 -1.97 -10.61
CA HIS A 383 15.43 -1.54 -12.01
C HIS A 383 15.61 -2.69 -13.01
N GLN A 384 15.42 -3.94 -12.60
CA GLN A 384 15.60 -5.08 -13.53
C GLN A 384 14.61 -5.14 -14.69
N THR A 385 13.47 -4.46 -14.60
CA THR A 385 12.53 -4.34 -15.71
C THR A 385 13.15 -3.63 -16.93
N GLU A 386 14.12 -2.74 -16.71
CA GLU A 386 14.85 -2.02 -17.77
C GLU A 386 15.91 -2.91 -18.47
N GLU A 387 16.37 -3.98 -17.78
CA GLU A 387 17.33 -4.93 -18.33
C GLU A 387 16.69 -5.97 -19.24
N LEU A 388 15.35 -6.03 -19.32
CA LEU A 388 14.64 -6.96 -20.18
C LEU A 388 14.80 -6.59 -21.66
N SER A 389 15.15 -7.56 -22.48
CA SER A 389 15.32 -7.38 -23.94
C SER A 389 13.96 -7.21 -24.61
N THR A 390 13.57 -5.98 -24.93
CA THR A 390 12.24 -5.63 -25.45
C THR A 390 11.87 -6.31 -26.77
N GLY A 391 12.88 -6.74 -27.55
CA GLY A 391 12.69 -7.43 -28.82
C GLY A 391 12.36 -8.92 -28.71
N LEU A 392 12.64 -9.54 -27.56
CA LEU A 392 12.41 -10.96 -27.30
C LEU A 392 11.00 -11.20 -26.76
N THR A 393 10.54 -12.46 -26.88
CA THR A 393 9.37 -12.96 -26.16
C THR A 393 9.73 -13.35 -24.71
N ALA A 394 8.73 -13.47 -23.83
CA ALA A 394 8.97 -13.94 -22.48
C ALA A 394 9.60 -15.34 -22.45
N TYR A 395 9.19 -16.22 -23.37
CA TYR A 395 9.76 -17.54 -23.54
C TYR A 395 11.23 -17.48 -23.96
N GLU A 396 11.58 -16.71 -24.98
CA GLU A 396 12.96 -16.57 -25.47
C GLU A 396 13.87 -16.00 -24.39
N GLN A 397 13.42 -14.98 -23.65
CA GLN A 397 14.17 -14.39 -22.54
C GLN A 397 14.49 -15.41 -21.45
N LEU A 398 13.50 -16.19 -21.01
CA LEU A 398 13.72 -17.20 -19.98
C LEU A 398 14.57 -18.36 -20.53
N ARG A 399 14.37 -18.79 -21.77
CA ARG A 399 15.13 -19.85 -22.43
C ARG A 399 16.64 -19.55 -22.47
N GLN A 400 17.04 -18.29 -22.66
CA GLN A 400 18.45 -17.89 -22.62
C GLN A 400 19.11 -18.17 -21.28
N THR A 401 18.33 -18.13 -20.19
CA THR A 401 18.81 -18.37 -18.81
C THR A 401 18.69 -19.82 -18.37
N MET A 402 17.80 -20.61 -19.03
CA MET A 402 17.56 -22.04 -18.76
C MET A 402 18.03 -22.90 -19.96
N LYS A 403 19.31 -22.84 -20.28
CA LYS A 403 19.87 -23.46 -21.52
C LYS A 403 19.66 -24.96 -21.60
N ASP A 404 19.74 -25.66 -20.48
CA ASP A 404 19.62 -27.12 -20.39
C ASP A 404 18.19 -27.62 -20.23
N ALA A 405 17.22 -26.75 -20.02
CA ALA A 405 15.81 -27.10 -19.84
C ALA A 405 15.12 -27.39 -21.19
N THR A 406 14.17 -28.31 -21.22
CA THR A 406 13.30 -28.54 -22.38
C THR A 406 12.30 -27.39 -22.54
N GLU A 407 11.72 -27.22 -23.75
CA GLU A 407 10.69 -26.22 -24.00
C GLU A 407 9.52 -26.36 -23.01
N THR A 408 9.07 -27.61 -22.75
CA THR A 408 7.99 -27.89 -21.81
C THR A 408 8.31 -27.40 -20.39
N GLN A 409 9.54 -27.58 -19.95
CA GLN A 409 9.98 -27.11 -18.62
C GLN A 409 10.02 -25.58 -18.53
N VAL A 410 10.49 -24.89 -19.58
CA VAL A 410 10.51 -23.41 -19.62
C VAL A 410 9.08 -22.87 -19.61
N ARG A 411 8.18 -23.44 -20.45
CA ARG A 411 6.77 -23.03 -20.49
C ARG A 411 6.03 -23.35 -19.19
N ALA A 412 6.29 -24.49 -18.57
CA ALA A 412 5.72 -24.86 -17.29
C ALA A 412 6.18 -23.89 -16.18
N HIS A 413 7.44 -23.48 -16.21
CA HIS A 413 7.96 -22.52 -15.26
C HIS A 413 7.32 -21.13 -15.45
N LEU A 414 7.18 -20.64 -16.69
CA LEU A 414 6.42 -19.41 -16.98
C LEU A 414 4.95 -19.51 -16.53
N GLY A 415 4.33 -20.67 -16.74
CA GLY A 415 2.96 -20.96 -16.33
C GLY A 415 2.73 -20.80 -14.83
N ARG A 416 3.73 -21.15 -13.98
CA ARG A 416 3.67 -20.93 -12.52
C ARG A 416 3.49 -19.46 -12.13
N PHE A 417 3.91 -18.53 -13.00
CA PHE A 417 3.81 -17.08 -12.80
C PHE A 417 2.67 -16.46 -13.63
N GLY A 418 1.71 -17.28 -14.09
CA GLY A 418 0.56 -16.82 -14.87
C GLY A 418 0.90 -16.30 -16.27
N LEU A 419 2.11 -16.58 -16.78
CA LEU A 419 2.49 -16.30 -18.16
C LEU A 419 2.14 -17.51 -19.02
N THR A 420 0.83 -17.63 -19.36
CA THR A 420 0.27 -18.71 -20.16
C THR A 420 0.80 -18.71 -21.59
N GLN A 421 0.47 -19.72 -22.38
CA GLN A 421 0.98 -19.93 -23.73
C GLN A 421 0.95 -18.66 -24.62
N GLN A 422 -0.16 -17.94 -24.66
CA GLN A 422 -0.27 -16.68 -25.44
C GLN A 422 0.67 -15.59 -24.92
N LYS A 423 0.79 -15.44 -23.59
CA LYS A 423 1.64 -14.43 -22.96
C LYS A 423 3.12 -14.80 -23.04
N ALA A 424 3.45 -16.09 -23.00
CA ALA A 424 4.82 -16.57 -23.17
C ALA A 424 5.41 -16.20 -24.55
N ASP A 425 4.58 -16.22 -25.58
CA ASP A 425 4.97 -15.90 -26.95
C ASP A 425 4.78 -14.40 -27.33
N THR A 426 4.32 -13.58 -26.38
CA THR A 426 4.20 -12.12 -26.55
C THR A 426 5.56 -11.45 -26.36
N LYS A 427 5.87 -10.46 -27.20
CA LYS A 427 7.09 -9.64 -27.07
C LYS A 427 7.07 -8.86 -25.75
N ILE A 428 8.20 -8.80 -25.08
CA ILE A 428 8.36 -8.11 -23.77
C ILE A 428 7.95 -6.62 -23.87
N ALA A 429 8.16 -5.98 -25.00
CA ALA A 429 7.70 -4.61 -25.25
C ALA A 429 6.19 -4.43 -25.08
N GLN A 430 5.40 -5.47 -25.35
CA GLN A 430 3.94 -5.46 -25.32
C GLN A 430 3.36 -5.94 -23.98
N LEU A 431 4.20 -6.46 -23.07
CA LEU A 431 3.80 -6.89 -21.76
C LEU A 431 3.53 -5.67 -20.87
N SER A 432 2.49 -5.77 -20.02
CA SER A 432 2.23 -4.80 -18.95
C SER A 432 3.34 -4.79 -17.91
N GLY A 433 3.40 -3.74 -17.09
CA GLY A 433 4.37 -3.66 -15.98
C GLY A 433 4.31 -4.86 -15.04
N GLY A 434 3.11 -5.29 -14.64
CA GLY A 434 2.91 -6.46 -13.80
C GLY A 434 3.30 -7.78 -14.48
N GLU A 435 3.09 -7.92 -15.80
CA GLU A 435 3.54 -9.10 -16.57
C GLU A 435 5.07 -9.15 -16.66
N LYS A 436 5.74 -8.01 -16.83
CA LYS A 436 7.20 -7.91 -16.78
C LYS A 436 7.76 -8.27 -15.40
N ALA A 437 7.11 -7.79 -14.32
CA ALA A 437 7.50 -8.16 -12.94
C ALA A 437 7.39 -9.68 -12.71
N ARG A 438 6.31 -10.32 -13.17
CA ARG A 438 6.14 -11.77 -13.08
C ARG A 438 7.16 -12.56 -13.90
N LEU A 439 7.54 -12.05 -15.07
CA LEU A 439 8.64 -12.63 -15.85
C LEU A 439 9.97 -12.56 -15.07
N LEU A 440 10.24 -11.45 -14.40
CA LEU A 440 11.43 -11.32 -13.56
C LEU A 440 11.39 -12.26 -12.35
N PHE A 441 10.22 -12.46 -11.71
CA PHE A 441 10.06 -13.47 -10.65
C PHE A 441 10.35 -14.88 -11.18
N ALA A 442 9.88 -15.22 -12.38
CA ALA A 442 10.20 -16.48 -13.03
C ALA A 442 11.71 -16.61 -13.28
N MET A 443 12.36 -15.56 -13.80
CA MET A 443 13.80 -15.58 -14.09
C MET A 443 14.64 -15.74 -12.83
N MET A 444 14.35 -15.00 -11.74
CA MET A 444 15.15 -15.07 -10.52
C MET A 444 14.98 -16.39 -9.77
N SER A 445 13.80 -17.00 -9.85
CA SER A 445 13.47 -18.24 -9.10
C SER A 445 13.76 -19.52 -9.87
N ARG A 446 14.25 -19.45 -11.12
CA ARG A 446 14.47 -20.61 -12.00
C ARG A 446 15.31 -21.74 -11.42
N ASN A 447 16.24 -21.41 -10.54
CA ASN A 447 17.15 -22.38 -9.92
C ASN A 447 16.73 -22.81 -8.51
N ALA A 448 15.45 -22.59 -8.13
CA ALA A 448 14.96 -22.85 -6.79
C ALA A 448 15.90 -22.30 -5.70
N PRO A 449 16.07 -20.96 -5.58
CA PRO A 449 17.02 -20.35 -4.67
C PRO A 449 16.69 -20.65 -3.22
N HIS A 450 17.67 -20.66 -2.33
CA HIS A 450 17.48 -20.85 -0.88
C HIS A 450 17.13 -19.55 -0.16
N ILE A 451 17.49 -18.41 -0.76
CA ILE A 451 17.13 -17.08 -0.27
C ILE A 451 16.52 -16.30 -1.42
N LEU A 452 15.32 -15.74 -1.20
CA LEU A 452 14.70 -14.72 -2.06
C LEU A 452 15.01 -13.33 -1.50
N LEU A 453 15.72 -12.52 -2.29
CA LEU A 453 15.90 -11.09 -2.01
C LEU A 453 14.96 -10.31 -2.91
N LEU A 454 13.98 -9.64 -2.32
CA LEU A 454 12.95 -8.89 -3.03
C LEU A 454 13.10 -7.40 -2.70
N ASP A 455 13.61 -6.62 -3.67
CA ASP A 455 13.83 -5.17 -3.54
C ASP A 455 12.72 -4.43 -4.30
N GLU A 456 11.72 -3.90 -3.55
CA GLU A 456 10.51 -3.24 -4.04
C GLU A 456 9.68 -4.13 -4.99
N PRO A 457 9.28 -5.34 -4.56
CA PRO A 457 8.61 -6.29 -5.45
C PRO A 457 7.17 -5.91 -5.82
N THR A 458 6.54 -4.99 -5.07
CA THR A 458 5.16 -4.54 -5.28
C THR A 458 5.03 -3.44 -6.33
N ASN A 459 6.15 -2.83 -6.75
CA ASN A 459 6.13 -1.81 -7.79
C ASN A 459 5.58 -2.37 -9.11
N HIS A 460 4.62 -1.67 -9.69
CA HIS A 460 3.91 -2.04 -10.94
C HIS A 460 2.95 -3.24 -10.82
N LEU A 461 2.81 -3.87 -9.65
CA LEU A 461 1.80 -4.89 -9.42
C LEU A 461 0.46 -4.23 -9.07
N ASP A 462 -0.62 -4.74 -9.66
CA ASP A 462 -1.98 -4.42 -9.21
C ASP A 462 -2.30 -5.21 -7.92
N ILE A 463 -3.44 -4.90 -7.31
CA ILE A 463 -3.80 -5.45 -6.00
C ILE A 463 -3.87 -7.00 -6.08
N ASP A 464 -4.51 -7.55 -7.13
CA ASP A 464 -4.63 -9.00 -7.32
C ASP A 464 -3.23 -9.68 -7.40
N ALA A 465 -2.27 -9.04 -8.07
CA ALA A 465 -0.90 -9.56 -8.18
C ALA A 465 -0.09 -9.39 -6.88
N ARG A 466 -0.39 -8.36 -6.06
CA ARG A 466 0.21 -8.21 -4.72
C ARG A 466 -0.26 -9.31 -3.78
N ASP A 467 -1.55 -9.63 -3.80
CA ASP A 467 -2.11 -10.72 -2.99
C ASP A 467 -1.50 -12.08 -3.37
N ALA A 468 -1.40 -12.35 -4.67
CA ALA A 468 -0.72 -13.54 -5.16
C ALA A 468 0.77 -13.58 -4.75
N LEU A 469 1.44 -12.43 -4.64
CA LEU A 469 2.81 -12.36 -4.13
C LEU A 469 2.89 -12.71 -2.64
N VAL A 470 1.96 -12.19 -1.82
CA VAL A 470 1.85 -12.54 -0.39
C VAL A 470 1.69 -14.04 -0.22
N GLU A 471 0.76 -14.67 -0.94
CA GLU A 471 0.55 -16.12 -0.91
C GLU A 471 1.80 -16.89 -1.35
N ALA A 472 2.45 -16.45 -2.43
CA ALA A 472 3.66 -17.08 -2.94
C ALA A 472 4.83 -17.01 -1.95
N ILE A 473 4.99 -15.88 -1.23
CA ILE A 473 6.01 -15.70 -0.20
C ILE A 473 5.70 -16.60 1.01
N ASN A 474 4.45 -16.63 1.47
CA ASN A 474 4.05 -17.44 2.62
C ASN A 474 4.16 -18.94 2.34
N GLY A 475 3.89 -19.38 1.11
CA GLY A 475 4.05 -20.78 0.68
C GLY A 475 5.49 -21.20 0.37
N TYR A 476 6.44 -20.26 0.33
CA TYR A 476 7.82 -20.55 -0.02
C TYR A 476 8.59 -21.22 1.11
N GLN A 477 9.43 -22.23 0.79
CA GLN A 477 10.15 -23.06 1.78
C GLN A 477 11.58 -22.58 2.10
N GLY A 478 12.07 -21.50 1.48
CA GLY A 478 13.38 -20.92 1.73
C GLY A 478 13.27 -19.59 2.51
N ALA A 479 14.39 -18.97 2.85
CA ALA A 479 14.41 -17.66 3.49
C ALA A 479 13.98 -16.54 2.53
N VAL A 480 13.30 -15.52 3.07
CA VAL A 480 12.90 -14.33 2.31
C VAL A 480 13.41 -13.08 3.01
N ILE A 481 14.02 -12.20 2.23
CA ILE A 481 14.41 -10.87 2.69
C ILE A 481 13.69 -9.84 1.82
N LEU A 482 12.88 -9.02 2.47
CA LEU A 482 12.05 -8.02 1.84
C LEU A 482 12.64 -6.62 2.06
N ILE A 483 12.77 -5.87 1.00
CA ILE A 483 12.95 -4.42 1.03
C ILE A 483 11.70 -3.86 0.38
N THR A 484 10.81 -3.28 1.15
CA THR A 484 9.57 -2.73 0.62
C THR A 484 9.07 -1.58 1.48
N HIS A 485 8.28 -0.72 0.87
CA HIS A 485 7.58 0.39 1.50
C HIS A 485 6.08 0.09 1.66
N ASP A 486 5.66 -1.12 1.32
CA ASP A 486 4.29 -1.60 1.44
C ASP A 486 4.07 -2.21 2.86
N PRO A 487 3.36 -1.51 3.77
CA PRO A 487 3.13 -1.99 5.13
C PRO A 487 2.36 -3.31 5.17
N ASN A 488 1.39 -3.48 4.27
CA ASN A 488 0.56 -4.68 4.21
C ASN A 488 1.39 -5.93 3.83
N LEU A 489 2.32 -5.78 2.87
CA LEU A 489 3.22 -6.88 2.53
C LEU A 489 4.11 -7.25 3.71
N ILE A 490 4.64 -6.27 4.46
CA ILE A 490 5.47 -6.53 5.64
C ILE A 490 4.67 -7.26 6.72
N GLU A 491 3.48 -6.75 7.07
CA GLU A 491 2.63 -7.32 8.13
C GLU A 491 2.17 -8.75 7.83
N LEU A 492 1.91 -9.07 6.56
CA LEU A 492 1.41 -10.39 6.16
C LEU A 492 2.51 -11.44 5.92
N THR A 493 3.79 -11.02 5.79
CA THR A 493 4.85 -11.94 5.36
C THR A 493 6.10 -11.96 6.22
N ALA A 494 6.38 -10.92 7.02
CA ALA A 494 7.62 -10.80 7.77
C ALA A 494 7.43 -11.20 9.24
N ASP A 495 8.28 -12.13 9.72
CA ASP A 495 8.34 -12.53 11.13
C ASP A 495 9.37 -11.71 11.91
N ARG A 496 10.35 -11.12 11.21
CA ARG A 496 11.46 -10.38 11.82
C ARG A 496 11.68 -9.07 11.08
N LEU A 497 11.88 -8.01 11.84
CA LEU A 497 12.19 -6.69 11.32
C LEU A 497 13.65 -6.36 11.59
N TRP A 498 14.36 -5.86 10.58
CA TRP A 498 15.71 -5.33 10.73
C TRP A 498 15.74 -3.86 10.35
N LEU A 499 16.28 -3.03 11.22
CA LEU A 499 16.41 -1.58 11.00
C LEU A 499 17.82 -1.24 10.51
N ILE A 500 17.87 -0.59 9.35
CA ILE A 500 19.09 0.00 8.81
C ILE A 500 19.05 1.51 9.06
N ASP A 501 19.88 1.95 10.02
CA ASP A 501 19.98 3.37 10.40
C ASP A 501 21.42 3.71 10.82
N GLY A 502 21.89 4.92 10.45
CA GLY A 502 23.22 5.40 10.80
C GLY A 502 24.37 4.46 10.37
N GLY A 503 24.26 3.81 9.20
CA GLY A 503 25.27 2.88 8.67
C GLY A 503 25.34 1.54 9.42
N ARG A 504 24.34 1.16 10.17
CA ARG A 504 24.26 -0.11 10.90
C ARG A 504 22.96 -0.84 10.57
N CYS A 505 23.02 -2.18 10.63
CA CYS A 505 21.84 -3.04 10.54
C CYS A 505 21.67 -3.79 11.86
N LYS A 506 20.50 -3.70 12.47
CA LYS A 506 20.16 -4.35 13.74
C LYS A 506 18.77 -4.96 13.66
N ALA A 507 18.56 -6.06 14.41
CA ALA A 507 17.19 -6.53 14.67
C ALA A 507 16.39 -5.43 15.36
N PHE A 508 15.14 -5.27 14.97
CA PHE A 508 14.18 -4.35 15.56
C PHE A 508 13.18 -5.18 16.35
N ASP A 509 13.19 -4.99 17.68
CA ASP A 509 12.30 -5.69 18.61
C ASP A 509 11.00 -4.88 18.72
N GLY A 510 10.02 -5.16 17.87
CA GLY A 510 8.74 -4.47 17.79
C GLY A 510 8.03 -4.74 16.48
N ASP A 511 6.81 -4.23 16.35
CA ASP A 511 6.01 -4.30 15.13
C ASP A 511 6.13 -3.00 14.29
N LEU A 512 5.34 -2.91 13.21
CA LEU A 512 5.31 -1.70 12.38
C LEU A 512 4.71 -0.49 13.11
N ASN A 513 3.85 -0.69 14.11
CA ASN A 513 3.29 0.41 14.90
C ASN A 513 4.34 0.98 15.84
N ASP A 514 5.19 0.13 16.43
CA ASP A 514 6.35 0.57 17.21
C ASP A 514 7.34 1.35 16.33
N TYR A 515 7.52 0.91 15.08
CA TYR A 515 8.36 1.65 14.13
C TYR A 515 7.75 3.01 13.78
N ARG A 516 6.43 3.08 13.55
CA ARG A 516 5.69 4.34 13.35
C ARG A 516 5.85 5.29 14.54
N ALA A 517 5.74 4.78 15.76
CA ALA A 517 5.93 5.56 16.99
C ALA A 517 7.36 6.10 17.09
N LEU A 518 8.37 5.27 16.80
CA LEU A 518 9.78 5.66 16.78
C LEU A 518 10.05 6.78 15.76
N LEU A 519 9.44 6.71 14.56
CA LEU A 519 9.55 7.75 13.54
C LEU A 519 8.90 9.07 14.00
N ALA A 520 7.71 8.99 14.62
CA ALA A 520 7.03 10.16 15.15
C ALA A 520 7.84 10.84 16.27
N GLU A 521 8.52 10.06 17.13
CA GLU A 521 9.40 10.60 18.16
C GLU A 521 10.64 11.28 17.55
N LYS A 522 11.30 10.63 16.57
CA LYS A 522 12.42 11.24 15.83
C LYS A 522 12.04 12.57 15.18
N ALA A 523 10.86 12.65 14.56
CA ALA A 523 10.36 13.87 13.93
C ALA A 523 10.13 14.99 14.97
N LYS A 524 9.58 14.68 16.15
CA LYS A 524 9.39 15.65 17.25
C LYS A 524 10.72 16.17 17.77
N VAL A 525 11.72 15.32 17.97
CA VAL A 525 13.05 15.70 18.45
C VAL A 525 13.77 16.60 17.45
N GLN A 526 13.63 16.33 16.16
CA GLN A 526 14.24 17.16 15.10
C GLN A 526 13.54 18.51 14.96
N ALA A 527 12.19 18.56 15.05
CA ALA A 527 11.44 19.82 15.06
C ALA A 527 11.78 20.70 16.28
N ALA A 528 12.01 20.12 17.45
CA ALA A 528 12.48 20.83 18.63
C ALA A 528 13.93 21.32 18.51
N GLY A 529 14.80 20.60 17.79
CA GLY A 529 16.18 20.98 17.51
C GLY A 529 16.33 22.13 16.52
N SER A 530 15.41 22.30 15.56
CA SER A 530 15.42 23.41 14.61
C SER A 530 14.83 24.71 15.19
N ALA A 531 13.96 24.63 16.19
CA ALA A 531 13.42 25.80 16.91
C ALA A 531 14.44 26.47 17.86
N SER A 532 15.58 25.83 18.17
CA SER A 532 16.53 26.31 19.18
C SER A 532 17.73 27.09 18.64
N LYS A 533 17.67 27.61 17.41
CA LYS A 533 18.73 28.46 16.81
C LYS A 533 18.45 29.97 16.85
N THR A 534 17.51 30.42 17.68
CA THR A 534 17.38 31.87 18.01
C THR A 534 17.52 32.07 19.50
N GLU A 535 18.69 32.56 19.87
CA GLU A 535 19.12 33.26 21.12
C GLU A 535 18.42 32.96 22.46
N THR A 536 19.20 32.24 23.31
CA THR A 536 19.50 32.39 24.75
C THR A 536 18.41 32.82 25.75
N PRO A 537 18.33 32.18 26.95
CA PRO A 537 19.43 32.04 27.90
C PRO A 537 19.57 30.63 28.50
N THR A 538 20.79 30.33 28.90
CA THR A 538 21.27 29.16 29.63
C THR A 538 20.41 28.81 30.84
N VAL A 539 19.53 27.82 30.68
CA VAL A 539 19.03 27.00 31.80
C VAL A 539 19.87 25.73 31.82
N SER A 540 20.44 25.44 32.99
CA SER A 540 21.41 24.38 33.16
C SER A 540 20.80 23.01 32.88
N ARG A 541 21.43 22.19 31.97
CA ARG A 541 21.11 20.75 31.72
C ARG A 541 20.93 19.92 33.00
N LYS A 542 21.27 20.45 34.17
CA LYS A 542 21.12 19.83 35.46
C LYS A 542 19.71 19.99 36.03
N ASP A 543 19.02 21.07 35.70
CA ASP A 543 17.66 21.37 36.14
C ASP A 543 16.63 20.60 35.31
N GLU A 544 16.81 20.47 33.99
CA GLU A 544 15.97 19.62 33.11
C GLU A 544 16.05 18.13 33.47
N ARG A 545 17.26 17.63 33.85
CA ARG A 545 17.42 16.26 34.34
C ARG A 545 16.75 16.04 35.68
N ARG A 546 16.66 17.09 36.51
CA ARG A 546 16.02 17.03 37.80
C ARG A 546 14.50 17.04 37.68
N GLU A 547 13.93 17.87 36.84
CA GLU A 547 12.49 17.88 36.53
C GLU A 547 12.02 16.58 35.85
N ALA A 548 12.80 16.06 34.92
CA ALA A 548 12.51 14.77 34.26
C ALA A 548 12.60 13.59 35.25
N ALA A 549 13.51 13.64 36.23
CA ALA A 549 13.62 12.65 37.28
C ALA A 549 12.47 12.75 38.29
N GLU A 550 12.04 13.96 38.63
CA GLU A 550 10.89 14.21 39.52
C GLU A 550 9.58 13.80 38.87
N LYS A 551 9.36 14.07 37.59
CA LYS A 551 8.19 13.55 36.82
C LYS A 551 8.18 12.03 36.72
N ARG A 552 9.33 11.37 36.47
CA ARG A 552 9.42 9.91 36.48
C ARG A 552 9.13 9.32 37.86
N GLN A 553 9.54 9.98 38.93
CA GLN A 553 9.27 9.53 40.28
C GLN A 553 7.80 9.69 40.69
N GLN A 554 7.11 10.70 40.17
CA GLN A 554 5.67 10.91 40.36
C GLN A 554 4.81 9.94 39.53
N LEU A 555 5.23 9.58 38.33
CA LEU A 555 4.50 8.65 37.43
C LEU A 555 4.78 7.16 37.74
N ALA A 556 5.87 6.84 38.39
CA ALA A 556 6.25 5.46 38.74
C ALA A 556 5.17 4.67 39.49
N PRO A 557 4.46 5.22 40.51
CA PRO A 557 3.40 4.50 41.23
C PRO A 557 2.16 4.27 40.33
N ILE A 558 1.86 5.17 39.38
CA ILE A 558 0.74 5.05 38.45
C ILE A 558 1.05 3.94 37.43
N HIS A 559 2.25 3.92 36.83
CA HIS A 559 2.69 2.84 35.96
C HIS A 559 2.63 1.46 36.63
N LYS A 560 3.03 1.38 37.91
CA LYS A 560 2.95 0.13 38.65
C LYS A 560 1.51 -0.33 38.82
N LYS A 561 0.60 0.59 39.11
CA LYS A 561 -0.82 0.29 39.32
C LYS A 561 -1.54 -0.11 38.02
N VAL A 562 -1.21 0.52 36.89
CA VAL A 562 -1.69 0.13 35.56
C VAL A 562 -1.26 -1.30 35.23
N LYS A 563 0.01 -1.64 35.42
CA LYS A 563 0.53 -2.99 35.19
C LYS A 563 -0.08 -4.05 36.13
N GLU A 564 -0.40 -3.69 37.38
CA GLU A 564 -1.11 -4.58 38.30
C GLU A 564 -2.54 -4.86 37.86
N LEU A 565 -3.24 -3.83 37.31
CA LEU A 565 -4.59 -3.96 36.78
C LEU A 565 -4.61 -4.78 35.46
N GLU A 566 -3.64 -4.60 34.58
CA GLU A 566 -3.47 -5.43 33.38
C GLU A 566 -3.29 -6.91 33.71
N THR A 567 -2.39 -7.22 34.66
CA THR A 567 -2.17 -8.60 35.08
C THR A 567 -3.42 -9.20 35.76
N ARG A 568 -4.24 -8.37 36.41
CA ARG A 568 -5.51 -8.80 37.01
C ARG A 568 -6.56 -9.07 35.97
N LEU A 569 -6.67 -8.21 34.93
CA LEU A 569 -7.57 -8.39 33.82
C LEU A 569 -7.26 -9.67 33.04
N GLU A 570 -6.00 -9.95 32.77
CA GLU A 570 -5.56 -11.17 32.10
C GLU A 570 -6.03 -12.42 32.86
N LYS A 571 -5.81 -12.45 34.18
CA LYS A 571 -6.26 -13.58 35.03
C LYS A 571 -7.78 -13.74 35.08
N LEU A 572 -8.52 -12.65 35.08
CA LEU A 572 -9.99 -12.69 35.09
C LEU A 572 -10.54 -13.19 33.77
N ASN A 573 -9.95 -12.75 32.63
CA ASN A 573 -10.31 -13.22 31.31
C ASN A 573 -10.00 -14.71 31.13
N ASP A 574 -8.82 -15.19 31.55
CA ASP A 574 -8.48 -16.62 31.51
C ASP A 574 -9.49 -17.47 32.29
N ARG A 575 -9.93 -16.97 33.45
CA ARG A 575 -10.91 -17.67 34.29
C ARG A 575 -12.32 -17.64 33.68
N ARG A 576 -12.70 -16.55 33.03
CA ARG A 576 -13.94 -16.44 32.27
C ARG A 576 -13.96 -17.47 31.12
N ASP A 577 -12.88 -17.54 30.35
CA ASP A 577 -12.76 -18.45 29.21
C ASP A 577 -12.79 -19.92 29.63
N GLN A 578 -12.17 -20.26 30.77
CA GLN A 578 -12.30 -21.61 31.36
C GLN A 578 -13.74 -21.97 31.73
N ILE A 579 -14.50 -21.02 32.28
CA ILE A 579 -15.91 -21.25 32.63
C ILE A 579 -16.77 -21.34 31.37
N MET A 580 -16.49 -20.54 30.35
CA MET A 580 -17.17 -20.63 29.05
C MET A 580 -16.92 -21.99 28.39
N GLN A 581 -15.68 -22.47 28.35
CA GLN A 581 -15.36 -23.81 27.85
C GLN A 581 -16.10 -24.93 28.62
N LEU A 582 -16.22 -24.79 29.93
CA LEU A 582 -17.01 -25.73 30.73
C LEU A 582 -18.50 -25.67 30.41
N LEU A 583 -19.04 -24.50 30.10
CA LEU A 583 -20.45 -24.32 29.70
C LEU A 583 -20.73 -24.81 28.28
N GLU A 584 -19.74 -24.88 27.40
CA GLU A 584 -19.85 -25.42 26.03
C GLU A 584 -19.83 -26.95 26.00
N ASP A 585 -19.47 -27.64 27.09
CA ASP A 585 -19.44 -29.11 27.13
C ASP A 585 -20.87 -29.70 27.08
N PRO A 586 -21.24 -30.43 26.00
CA PRO A 586 -22.56 -31.00 25.86
C PRO A 586 -22.92 -32.01 26.98
N SER A 587 -21.93 -32.56 27.68
CA SER A 587 -22.14 -33.51 28.76
C SER A 587 -22.82 -32.90 29.99
N LEU A 588 -22.67 -31.61 30.19
CA LEU A 588 -23.30 -30.84 31.28
C LEU A 588 -24.83 -30.72 31.15
N TYR A 589 -25.34 -30.87 29.91
CA TYR A 589 -26.77 -30.71 29.61
C TYR A 589 -27.51 -32.04 29.50
N MET A 590 -26.82 -33.20 29.70
CA MET A 590 -27.45 -34.51 29.71
C MET A 590 -28.20 -34.77 31.02
N ILE A 591 -29.44 -35.07 30.86
CA ILE A 591 -30.58 -35.41 31.76
C ILE A 591 -30.26 -35.61 33.27
N GLY A 592 -30.73 -34.68 34.07
CA GLY A 592 -31.32 -34.96 35.41
C GLY A 592 -30.51 -34.52 36.64
N LEU A 593 -29.19 -34.29 36.62
CA LEU A 593 -28.36 -34.05 37.81
C LEU A 593 -27.52 -32.75 37.81
N ASN A 594 -27.40 -32.06 36.69
CA ASN A 594 -26.45 -30.95 36.50
C ASN A 594 -27.06 -29.53 36.47
N GLY A 595 -28.37 -29.35 36.56
CA GLY A 595 -29.04 -28.04 36.46
C GLY A 595 -28.53 -27.03 37.51
N GLN A 596 -28.19 -27.51 38.71
CA GLN A 596 -27.63 -26.66 39.77
C GLN A 596 -26.17 -26.25 39.47
N LYS A 597 -25.38 -27.12 38.83
CA LYS A 597 -24.02 -26.81 38.39
C LYS A 597 -23.99 -25.76 37.30
N VAL A 598 -24.84 -25.89 36.27
CA VAL A 598 -24.97 -24.92 35.19
C VAL A 598 -25.40 -23.57 35.73
N LYS A 599 -26.37 -23.53 36.62
CA LYS A 599 -26.82 -22.29 37.29
C LYS A 599 -25.71 -21.63 38.10
N ASN A 600 -24.92 -22.42 38.84
CA ASN A 600 -23.79 -21.89 39.59
C ASN A 600 -22.68 -21.35 38.69
N LEU A 601 -22.36 -22.02 37.57
CA LEU A 601 -21.39 -21.54 36.57
C LEU A 601 -21.84 -20.25 35.92
N GLN A 602 -23.13 -20.11 35.58
CA GLN A 602 -23.70 -18.87 35.03
C GLN A 602 -23.66 -17.71 36.05
N ILE A 603 -23.94 -17.96 37.32
CA ILE A 603 -23.80 -16.95 38.38
C ILE A 603 -22.34 -16.52 38.51
N THR A 604 -21.40 -17.47 38.48
CA THR A 604 -19.96 -17.19 38.57
C THR A 604 -19.48 -16.40 37.35
N LEU A 605 -19.99 -16.71 36.15
CA LEU A 605 -19.68 -15.97 34.94
C LEU A 605 -20.17 -14.51 35.03
N ALA A 606 -21.40 -14.29 35.48
CA ALA A 606 -21.94 -12.94 35.65
C ALA A 606 -21.17 -12.12 36.71
N GLN A 607 -20.67 -12.79 37.77
CA GLN A 607 -19.80 -12.14 38.78
C GLN A 607 -18.43 -11.78 38.22
N LEU A 608 -17.83 -12.67 37.40
CA LEU A 608 -16.58 -12.39 36.73
C LEU A 608 -16.69 -11.26 35.68
N ASP A 609 -17.77 -11.22 34.91
CA ASP A 609 -18.03 -10.13 33.94
C ASP A 609 -18.14 -8.79 34.67
N ALA A 610 -18.81 -8.72 35.81
CA ALA A 610 -18.88 -7.51 36.63
C ALA A 610 -17.50 -7.11 37.21
N GLU A 611 -16.67 -8.09 37.65
CA GLU A 611 -15.31 -7.80 38.14
C GLU A 611 -14.39 -7.34 37.00
N ILE A 612 -14.55 -7.87 35.79
CA ILE A 612 -13.81 -7.44 34.61
C ILE A 612 -14.16 -5.99 34.30
N GLU A 613 -15.46 -5.65 34.20
CA GLU A 613 -15.93 -4.28 33.94
C GLU A 613 -15.44 -3.27 34.99
N GLU A 614 -15.46 -3.62 36.26
CA GLU A 614 -14.93 -2.77 37.33
C GLU A 614 -13.41 -2.57 37.19
N THR A 615 -12.68 -3.63 36.86
CA THR A 615 -11.22 -3.59 36.68
C THR A 615 -10.82 -2.83 35.43
N GLU A 616 -11.56 -2.95 34.34
CA GLU A 616 -11.39 -2.17 33.09
C GLU A 616 -11.63 -0.68 33.33
N ASN A 617 -12.68 -0.32 34.03
CA ASN A 617 -12.95 1.08 34.40
C ASN A 617 -11.82 1.66 35.27
N ALA A 618 -11.34 0.91 36.24
CA ALA A 618 -10.21 1.33 37.07
C ALA A 618 -8.90 1.44 36.28
N TRP A 619 -8.68 0.58 35.29
CA TRP A 619 -7.54 0.65 34.37
C TRP A 619 -7.64 1.89 33.48
N LEU A 620 -8.81 2.19 32.91
CA LEU A 620 -9.06 3.39 32.09
C LEU A 620 -8.81 4.67 32.90
N GLU A 621 -9.28 4.75 34.16
CA GLU A 621 -9.02 5.92 35.00
C GLU A 621 -7.52 6.12 35.30
N GLN A 622 -6.78 5.04 35.56
CA GLN A 622 -5.35 5.16 35.83
C GLN A 622 -4.53 5.40 34.57
N SER A 623 -4.96 4.88 33.42
CA SER A 623 -4.33 5.12 32.12
C SER A 623 -4.51 6.57 31.67
N ALA A 624 -5.70 7.15 31.84
CA ALA A 624 -5.97 8.57 31.56
C ALA A 624 -5.09 9.53 32.37
N LEU A 625 -4.65 9.12 33.57
CA LEU A 625 -3.69 9.90 34.41
C LEU A 625 -2.24 9.82 33.91
N LEU A 626 -1.92 8.88 33.00
CA LEU A 626 -0.61 8.78 32.34
C LEU A 626 -0.53 9.62 31.06
N ASP A 627 -1.68 9.83 30.40
CA ASP A 627 -1.77 10.56 29.12
C ASP A 627 -2.02 12.08 29.28
N GLY A 628 -2.30 12.54 30.50
CA GLY A 628 -2.47 13.97 30.88
C GLY A 628 -1.28 14.53 31.63
#